data_8e59a18baec22825c3f329685d86d81d
#
_entry.id   8e59a18baec22825c3f329685d86d81d
#
_cell.length_a   1.000
_cell.length_b   1.000
_cell.length_c   1.000
_cell.angle_alpha   90.00
_cell.angle_beta   90.00
_cell.angle_gamma   90.00
#
_symmetry.space_group_name_H-M   'P 1'
#
loop_
_entity.id
_entity.type
_entity.pdbx_description
1 polymer ?
#
loop_
_entity_poly.entity_id
_entity_poly.type
_entity_poly.pdbx_seq_one_letter_code
_entity_poly.pdbx_strand_id
1 'polypeptide(L)'
;MMSNADTNTLIENRVNSGILGQWYPVSKSVEVTGDKPHGVEALGEKFVLWRDESGEVQCLSDICPHRGVPLSKGRIHNGNVSCAYHGVIVSGDGTVISVPAMQNCALEGQKTTKSFEVYEIYDAIFVYIPSLDRPKAPPLKLPKEFVSPNWSGFLCTSIWDTNYR
;
A
#
# COMPACT_ATOMS: atom_id res chain seq x y z
N MET A 1 -30.51 -17.37 -10.06
CA MET A 1 -30.22 -17.72 -8.65
C MET A 1 -28.85 -18.36 -8.65
N MET A 2 -27.89 -17.83 -7.88
CA MET A 2 -26.56 -18.45 -7.72
C MET A 2 -26.74 -19.77 -6.96
N SER A 3 -25.96 -20.79 -7.32
CA SER A 3 -25.99 -22.08 -6.62
C SER A 3 -25.38 -21.95 -5.21
N ASN A 4 -25.71 -22.86 -4.28
CA ASN A 4 -25.10 -22.88 -2.95
C ASN A 4 -23.57 -23.06 -3.03
N ALA A 5 -23.06 -23.76 -4.05
CA ALA A 5 -21.62 -23.92 -4.29
C ALA A 5 -20.95 -22.59 -4.68
N ASP A 6 -21.59 -21.78 -5.54
CA ASP A 6 -21.09 -20.45 -5.92
C ASP A 6 -21.06 -19.50 -4.72
N THR A 7 -22.09 -19.57 -3.86
CA THR A 7 -22.17 -18.75 -2.64
C THR A 7 -21.07 -19.13 -1.64
N ASN A 8 -20.82 -20.42 -1.42
CA ASN A 8 -19.76 -20.87 -0.53
C ASN A 8 -18.38 -20.49 -1.04
N THR A 9 -18.11 -20.62 -2.34
CA THR A 9 -16.85 -20.20 -2.96
C THR A 9 -16.63 -18.67 -2.82
N LEU A 10 -17.71 -17.88 -2.96
CA LEU A 10 -17.62 -16.42 -2.75
C LEU A 10 -17.37 -16.07 -1.29
N ILE A 11 -17.97 -16.79 -0.34
CA ILE A 11 -17.73 -16.61 1.08
C ILE A 11 -16.29 -16.99 1.43
N GLU A 12 -15.80 -18.14 0.95
CA GLU A 12 -14.42 -18.58 1.17
C GLU A 12 -13.40 -17.60 0.57
N ASN A 13 -13.65 -17.07 -0.63
CA ASN A 13 -12.79 -16.07 -1.25
C ASN A 13 -12.80 -14.74 -0.46
N ARG A 14 -13.95 -14.28 0.02
CA ARG A 14 -14.04 -13.11 0.91
C ARG A 14 -13.34 -13.34 2.24
N VAL A 15 -13.50 -14.53 2.76
CA VAL A 15 -12.86 -14.97 4.01
C VAL A 15 -11.34 -15.02 3.85
N ASN A 16 -10.81 -15.43 2.70
CA ASN A 16 -9.38 -15.51 2.43
C ASN A 16 -8.74 -14.17 2.04
N SER A 17 -9.50 -13.29 1.37
CA SER A 17 -9.02 -11.98 0.88
C SER A 17 -9.24 -10.82 1.87
N GLY A 18 -9.93 -11.05 3.01
CA GLY A 18 -10.35 -9.97 3.90
C GLY A 18 -11.48 -9.11 3.35
N ILE A 19 -11.79 -8.01 4.04
CA ILE A 19 -12.87 -7.10 3.66
C ILE A 19 -12.28 -5.97 2.81
N LEU A 20 -12.48 -6.00 1.51
CA LEU A 20 -12.08 -4.94 0.61
C LEU A 20 -12.99 -3.69 0.75
N GLY A 21 -12.55 -2.55 0.22
CA GLY A 21 -13.29 -1.29 0.30
C GLY A 21 -13.18 -0.64 1.69
N GLN A 22 -12.08 -0.84 2.38
CA GLN A 22 -11.82 -0.35 3.74
C GLN A 22 -10.40 0.23 3.88
N TRP A 23 -10.22 1.05 4.91
CA TRP A 23 -8.94 1.53 5.39
C TRP A 23 -8.31 0.52 6.34
N TYR A 24 -7.02 0.23 6.14
CA TYR A 24 -6.24 -0.68 6.99
C TYR A 24 -5.01 0.03 7.53
N PRO A 25 -4.75 -0.01 8.85
CA PRO A 25 -3.47 0.42 9.39
C PRO A 25 -2.41 -0.60 8.99
N VAL A 26 -1.39 -0.18 8.25
CA VAL A 26 -0.38 -1.08 7.67
C VAL A 26 1.02 -0.88 8.21
N SER A 27 1.30 0.30 8.80
CA SER A 27 2.63 0.61 9.35
C SER A 27 2.53 1.70 10.40
N LYS A 28 3.57 1.83 11.24
CA LYS A 28 3.80 3.02 12.05
C LYS A 28 4.45 4.10 11.19
N SER A 29 4.09 5.36 11.44
CA SER A 29 4.67 6.51 10.73
C SER A 29 6.19 6.54 10.79
N VAL A 30 6.78 6.20 11.94
CA VAL A 30 8.22 6.18 12.18
C VAL A 30 8.98 5.13 11.36
N GLU A 31 8.30 4.09 10.90
CA GLU A 31 8.91 3.00 10.09
C GLU A 31 9.06 3.39 8.61
N VAL A 32 8.28 4.40 8.16
CA VAL A 32 8.28 4.87 6.77
C VAL A 32 9.09 6.15 6.66
N THR A 33 10.21 6.08 5.97
CA THR A 33 11.16 7.19 5.82
C THR A 33 11.35 7.56 4.36
N GLY A 34 12.06 8.68 4.10
CA GLY A 34 12.49 9.08 2.76
C GLY A 34 13.81 8.42 2.32
N ASP A 35 14.46 7.66 3.20
CA ASP A 35 15.79 7.08 2.91
C ASP A 35 15.70 5.74 2.19
N LYS A 36 14.68 4.95 2.53
CA LYS A 36 14.52 3.60 1.98
C LYS A 36 13.04 3.24 1.83
N PRO A 37 12.70 2.40 0.82
CA PRO A 37 11.36 1.85 0.71
C PRO A 37 11.07 0.89 1.86
N HIS A 38 9.83 0.92 2.36
CA HIS A 38 9.33 0.07 3.42
C HIS A 38 8.27 -0.89 2.87
N GLY A 39 8.56 -2.20 2.88
CA GLY A 39 7.63 -3.22 2.41
C GLY A 39 6.72 -3.69 3.52
N VAL A 40 5.42 -3.75 3.26
CA VAL A 40 4.40 -4.29 4.18
C VAL A 40 3.46 -5.22 3.44
N GLU A 41 2.76 -6.07 4.19
CA GLU A 41 1.75 -6.97 3.66
C GLU A 41 0.46 -6.84 4.48
N ALA A 42 -0.67 -6.70 3.78
CA ALA A 42 -1.99 -6.72 4.38
C ALA A 42 -2.97 -7.40 3.44
N LEU A 43 -3.84 -8.27 3.97
CA LEU A 43 -4.84 -9.03 3.21
C LEU A 43 -4.27 -9.82 2.02
N GLY A 44 -3.03 -10.33 2.15
CA GLY A 44 -2.33 -11.04 1.07
C GLY A 44 -1.80 -10.15 -0.06
N GLU A 45 -1.99 -8.85 0.03
CA GLU A 45 -1.42 -7.85 -0.89
C GLU A 45 -0.12 -7.28 -0.33
N LYS A 46 0.88 -7.12 -1.19
CA LYS A 46 2.18 -6.53 -0.82
C LYS A 46 2.25 -5.10 -1.29
N PHE A 47 2.63 -4.21 -0.37
CA PHE A 47 2.76 -2.78 -0.61
C PHE A 47 4.20 -2.33 -0.36
N VAL A 48 4.62 -1.31 -1.09
CA VAL A 48 5.80 -0.53 -0.79
C VAL A 48 5.39 0.88 -0.38
N LEU A 49 5.89 1.32 0.77
CA LEU A 49 5.67 2.66 1.34
C LEU A 49 7.00 3.41 1.38
N TRP A 50 6.95 4.71 1.18
CA TRP A 50 8.09 5.61 1.38
C TRP A 50 7.59 7.05 1.53
N ARG A 51 8.47 7.97 1.96
CA ARG A 51 8.17 9.40 1.89
C ARG A 51 8.83 10.01 0.67
N ASP A 52 8.07 10.83 -0.05
CA ASP A 52 8.59 11.65 -1.13
C ASP A 52 9.38 12.87 -0.61
N GLU A 53 9.84 13.76 -1.51
CA GLU A 53 10.62 14.94 -1.14
C GLU A 53 9.82 15.97 -0.31
N SER A 54 8.49 15.95 -0.37
CA SER A 54 7.64 16.79 0.46
C SER A 54 7.39 16.20 1.85
N GLY A 55 7.80 14.93 2.09
CA GLY A 55 7.54 14.18 3.30
C GLY A 55 6.22 13.42 3.27
N GLU A 56 5.44 13.52 2.19
CA GLU A 56 4.17 12.81 2.04
C GLU A 56 4.40 11.32 1.81
N VAL A 57 3.56 10.49 2.44
CA VAL A 57 3.65 9.04 2.30
C VAL A 57 3.06 8.60 0.97
N GLN A 58 3.83 7.85 0.22
CA GLN A 58 3.43 7.21 -1.03
C GLN A 58 3.23 5.71 -0.83
N CYS A 59 2.32 5.11 -1.60
CA CYS A 59 2.03 3.68 -1.53
C CYS A 59 1.75 3.09 -2.91
N LEU A 60 2.52 2.07 -3.29
CA LEU A 60 2.31 1.29 -4.51
C LEU A 60 2.20 -0.20 -4.20
N SER A 61 1.68 -0.98 -5.15
CA SER A 61 1.90 -2.43 -5.16
C SER A 61 3.40 -2.70 -5.17
N ASP A 62 3.87 -3.64 -4.35
CA ASP A 62 5.30 -3.96 -4.21
C ASP A 62 5.80 -4.84 -5.36
N ILE A 63 5.55 -4.39 -6.60
CA ILE A 63 5.88 -5.13 -7.82
C ILE A 63 6.45 -4.17 -8.85
N CYS A 64 7.70 -4.40 -9.26
CA CYS A 64 8.31 -3.65 -10.35
C CYS A 64 7.63 -4.00 -11.69
N PRO A 65 7.17 -3.01 -12.49
CA PRO A 65 6.44 -3.25 -13.73
C PRO A 65 7.30 -3.89 -14.83
N HIS A 66 8.62 -3.89 -14.68
CA HIS A 66 9.53 -4.47 -15.67
C HIS A 66 9.62 -6.01 -15.55
N ARG A 67 9.92 -6.55 -14.36
CA ARG A 67 10.12 -7.99 -14.13
C ARG A 67 9.62 -8.48 -12.77
N GLY A 68 8.69 -7.80 -12.14
CA GLY A 68 8.02 -8.29 -10.93
C GLY A 68 8.87 -8.30 -9.64
N VAL A 69 10.09 -7.77 -9.66
CA VAL A 69 10.94 -7.70 -8.47
C VAL A 69 10.30 -6.75 -7.45
N PRO A 70 10.30 -7.08 -6.14
CA PRO A 70 9.76 -6.18 -5.12
C PRO A 70 10.45 -4.82 -5.13
N LEU A 71 9.67 -3.74 -5.23
CA LEU A 71 10.17 -2.35 -5.17
C LEU A 71 10.71 -2.01 -3.79
N SER A 72 10.18 -2.64 -2.74
CA SER A 72 10.66 -2.51 -1.35
C SER A 72 12.10 -2.96 -1.13
N LYS A 73 12.68 -3.73 -2.06
CA LYS A 73 14.09 -4.10 -2.06
C LYS A 73 14.99 -3.08 -2.77
N GLY A 74 14.41 -2.03 -3.30
CA GLY A 74 15.09 -0.97 -4.02
C GLY A 74 15.60 0.15 -3.11
N ARG A 75 15.59 1.36 -3.64
CA ARG A 75 16.04 2.59 -2.96
C ARG A 75 15.14 3.76 -3.33
N ILE A 76 15.24 4.86 -2.59
CA ILE A 76 14.59 6.12 -2.96
C ILE A 76 15.55 6.94 -3.82
N HIS A 77 15.03 7.54 -4.87
CA HIS A 77 15.73 8.41 -5.80
C HIS A 77 14.84 9.62 -6.13
N ASN A 78 15.25 10.80 -5.67
CA ASN A 78 14.51 12.05 -5.86
C ASN A 78 13.02 11.88 -5.52
N GLY A 79 12.73 11.41 -4.30
CA GLY A 79 11.35 11.21 -3.82
C GLY A 79 10.58 10.05 -4.48
N ASN A 80 11.18 9.30 -5.40
CA ASN A 80 10.55 8.19 -6.12
C ASN A 80 11.20 6.85 -5.77
N VAL A 81 10.47 5.75 -5.92
CA VAL A 81 11.04 4.42 -5.68
C VAL A 81 11.80 3.91 -6.91
N SER A 82 13.03 3.45 -6.69
CA SER A 82 13.90 2.87 -7.72
C SER A 82 14.12 1.39 -7.46
N CYS A 83 13.78 0.56 -8.44
CA CYS A 83 13.92 -0.90 -8.39
C CYS A 83 15.40 -1.31 -8.25
N ALA A 84 15.68 -2.29 -7.38
CA ALA A 84 17.05 -2.79 -7.15
C ALA A 84 17.64 -3.50 -8.37
N TYR A 85 16.80 -4.04 -9.27
CA TYR A 85 17.28 -4.91 -10.34
C TYR A 85 17.84 -4.11 -11.54
N HIS A 86 17.05 -3.23 -12.16
CA HIS A 86 17.47 -2.47 -13.36
C HIS A 86 17.32 -0.95 -13.16
N GLY A 87 17.12 -0.49 -11.94
CA GLY A 87 17.02 0.93 -11.64
C GLY A 87 15.73 1.60 -12.14
N VAL A 88 14.69 0.83 -12.52
CA VAL A 88 13.40 1.40 -12.94
C VAL A 88 12.87 2.32 -11.86
N ILE A 89 12.62 3.58 -12.20
CA ILE A 89 12.13 4.62 -11.28
C ILE A 89 10.63 4.77 -11.48
N VAL A 90 9.88 4.65 -10.40
CA VAL A 90 8.41 4.75 -10.39
C VAL A 90 7.99 5.84 -9.40
N SER A 91 7.13 6.76 -9.86
CA SER A 91 6.54 7.82 -9.04
C SER A 91 5.43 7.31 -8.12
N GLY A 92 5.04 8.11 -7.13
CA GLY A 92 3.98 7.77 -6.17
C GLY A 92 2.61 7.50 -6.78
N ASP A 93 2.34 8.01 -7.98
CA ASP A 93 1.10 7.71 -8.72
C ASP A 93 1.18 6.40 -9.54
N GLY A 94 2.34 5.74 -9.58
CA GLY A 94 2.58 4.49 -10.32
C GLY A 94 3.07 4.66 -11.76
N THR A 95 3.46 5.88 -12.16
CA THR A 95 4.03 6.15 -13.47
C THR A 95 5.52 5.82 -13.51
N VAL A 96 5.97 5.11 -14.54
CA VAL A 96 7.41 4.86 -14.76
C VAL A 96 8.06 6.14 -15.28
N ILE A 97 8.97 6.70 -14.48
CA ILE A 97 9.70 7.93 -14.83
C ILE A 97 10.89 7.63 -15.75
N SER A 98 11.63 6.55 -15.44
CA SER A 98 12.85 6.21 -16.18
C SER A 98 13.20 4.73 -16.05
N VAL A 99 13.81 4.20 -17.09
CA VAL A 99 14.39 2.84 -17.14
C VAL A 99 15.88 2.95 -17.52
N PRO A 100 16.78 3.29 -16.59
CA PRO A 100 18.20 3.60 -16.90
C PRO A 100 18.94 2.49 -17.64
N ALA A 101 18.55 1.23 -17.44
CA ALA A 101 19.15 0.08 -18.10
C ALA A 101 18.73 -0.10 -19.57
N MET A 102 17.74 0.68 -20.07
CA MET A 102 17.18 0.51 -21.41
C MET A 102 16.80 1.86 -22.00
N GLN A 103 17.55 2.32 -23.00
CA GLN A 103 17.21 3.56 -23.72
C GLN A 103 15.90 3.40 -24.51
N ASN A 104 15.07 4.43 -24.48
CA ASN A 104 13.77 4.48 -25.16
C ASN A 104 12.83 3.31 -24.78
N CYS A 105 12.80 2.96 -23.50
CA CYS A 105 11.91 1.92 -23.01
C CYS A 105 10.44 2.34 -23.13
N ALA A 106 9.60 1.48 -23.74
CA ALA A 106 8.16 1.76 -23.90
C ALA A 106 7.39 1.89 -22.57
N LEU A 107 7.99 1.52 -21.44
CA LEU A 107 7.39 1.69 -20.12
C LEU A 107 7.47 3.15 -19.61
N GLU A 108 8.43 3.95 -20.11
CA GLU A 108 8.60 5.33 -19.66
C GLU A 108 7.37 6.17 -20.00
N GLY A 109 6.88 6.92 -19.03
CA GLY A 109 5.64 7.69 -19.12
C GLY A 109 4.36 6.86 -18.93
N GLN A 110 4.45 5.54 -18.79
CA GLN A 110 3.28 4.67 -18.59
C GLN A 110 2.97 4.50 -17.10
N LYS A 111 1.68 4.63 -16.75
CA LYS A 111 1.17 4.30 -15.42
C LYS A 111 0.88 2.80 -15.34
N THR A 112 1.82 2.03 -14.83
CA THR A 112 1.80 0.56 -14.86
C THR A 112 1.78 -0.09 -13.48
N THR A 113 2.11 0.65 -12.44
CA THR A 113 2.08 0.17 -11.05
C THR A 113 0.85 0.74 -10.34
N LYS A 114 0.11 -0.12 -9.65
CA LYS A 114 -1.08 0.29 -8.90
C LYS A 114 -0.67 1.14 -7.70
N SER A 115 -1.22 2.35 -7.61
CA SER A 115 -1.09 3.25 -6.46
C SER A 115 -2.30 3.11 -5.54
N PHE A 116 -2.10 3.41 -4.26
CA PHE A 116 -3.14 3.34 -3.24
C PHE A 116 -3.25 4.65 -2.49
N GLU A 117 -4.48 5.00 -2.10
CA GLU A 117 -4.72 6.16 -1.23
C GLU A 117 -4.20 5.87 0.18
N VAL A 118 -3.50 6.86 0.73
CA VAL A 118 -2.85 6.79 2.06
C VAL A 118 -3.41 7.88 2.96
N TYR A 119 -3.56 7.57 4.23
CA TYR A 119 -3.88 8.54 5.26
C TYR A 119 -2.99 8.31 6.48
N GLU A 120 -2.26 9.34 6.88
CA GLU A 120 -1.39 9.28 8.05
C GLU A 120 -2.01 10.07 9.20
N ILE A 121 -2.22 9.41 10.34
CA ILE A 121 -2.77 10.01 11.54
C ILE A 121 -2.39 9.18 12.78
N TYR A 122 -2.14 9.85 13.91
CA TYR A 122 -1.82 9.23 15.20
C TYR A 122 -0.68 8.21 15.13
N ASP A 123 0.41 8.59 14.48
CA ASP A 123 1.60 7.76 14.27
C ASP A 123 1.35 6.46 13.49
N ALA A 124 0.21 6.35 12.83
CA ALA A 124 -0.17 5.21 11.99
C ALA A 124 -0.40 5.62 10.54
N ILE A 125 0.00 4.76 9.62
CA ILE A 125 -0.25 4.87 8.19
C ILE A 125 -1.35 3.89 7.82
N PHE A 126 -2.44 4.43 7.26
CA PHE A 126 -3.57 3.70 6.73
C PHE A 126 -3.49 3.66 5.22
N VAL A 127 -3.74 2.50 4.64
CA VAL A 127 -3.89 2.31 3.20
C VAL A 127 -5.33 1.91 2.90
N TYR A 128 -5.93 2.55 1.90
CA TYR A 128 -7.24 2.14 1.41
C TYR A 128 -7.09 1.01 0.41
N ILE A 129 -7.68 -0.14 0.71
CA ILE A 129 -7.70 -1.28 -0.20
C ILE A 129 -9.06 -1.31 -0.90
N PRO A 130 -9.14 -0.87 -2.18
CA PRO A 130 -10.41 -0.70 -2.87
C PRO A 130 -11.09 -2.04 -3.18
N SER A 131 -12.42 -2.01 -3.27
CA SER A 131 -13.24 -3.08 -3.85
C SER A 131 -13.89 -2.61 -5.16
N LEU A 132 -14.48 -3.54 -5.92
CA LEU A 132 -15.16 -3.21 -7.17
C LEU A 132 -16.36 -2.25 -6.96
N ASP A 133 -17.06 -2.40 -5.85
CA ASP A 133 -18.22 -1.56 -5.48
C ASP A 133 -17.79 -0.27 -4.76
N ARG A 134 -16.54 -0.19 -4.27
CA ARG A 134 -15.96 0.99 -3.59
C ARG A 134 -14.55 1.28 -4.11
N PRO A 135 -14.44 1.78 -5.35
CA PRO A 135 -13.13 2.03 -5.98
C PRO A 135 -12.40 3.26 -5.43
N LYS A 136 -13.11 4.18 -4.75
CA LYS A 136 -12.53 5.40 -4.15
C LYS A 136 -12.61 5.31 -2.63
N ALA A 137 -11.59 5.83 -1.96
CA ALA A 137 -11.55 5.90 -0.52
C ALA A 137 -12.61 6.85 0.03
N PRO A 138 -13.46 6.40 0.95
CA PRO A 138 -14.27 7.31 1.76
C PRO A 138 -13.37 8.01 2.79
N PRO A 139 -13.79 9.15 3.37
CA PRO A 139 -13.09 9.73 4.49
C PRO A 139 -12.85 8.72 5.60
N LEU A 140 -11.63 8.65 6.13
CA LEU A 140 -11.31 7.79 7.26
C LEU A 140 -12.10 8.27 8.49
N LYS A 141 -12.90 7.38 9.05
CA LYS A 141 -13.67 7.63 10.28
C LYS A 141 -13.01 6.92 11.43
N LEU A 142 -12.49 7.69 12.36
CA LEU A 142 -11.92 7.17 13.61
C LEU A 142 -12.94 7.27 14.75
N PRO A 143 -12.86 6.40 15.76
CA PRO A 143 -13.62 6.53 16.99
C PRO A 143 -13.41 7.93 17.63
N LYS A 144 -14.45 8.47 18.26
CA LYS A 144 -14.41 9.80 18.88
C LYS A 144 -13.32 9.94 19.97
N GLU A 145 -12.93 8.83 20.56
CA GLU A 145 -11.88 8.74 21.57
C GLU A 145 -10.52 9.19 21.00
N PHE A 146 -10.24 8.91 19.73
CA PHE A 146 -9.00 9.33 19.07
C PHE A 146 -8.86 10.85 18.91
N VAL A 147 -9.98 11.56 18.83
CA VAL A 147 -10.01 13.04 18.67
C VAL A 147 -10.30 13.78 19.96
N SER A 148 -10.54 13.07 21.05
CA SER A 148 -10.90 13.67 22.34
C SER A 148 -9.64 14.05 23.15
N PRO A 149 -9.53 15.29 23.67
CA PRO A 149 -8.39 15.71 24.48
C PRO A 149 -8.31 15.00 25.84
N ASN A 150 -9.36 14.29 26.24
CA ASN A 150 -9.43 13.56 27.51
C ASN A 150 -8.89 12.13 27.41
N TRP A 151 -8.44 11.72 26.25
CA TRP A 151 -7.87 10.40 26.03
C TRP A 151 -6.44 10.53 25.53
N SER A 152 -5.57 9.67 26.01
CA SER A 152 -4.24 9.46 25.45
C SER A 152 -4.15 8.03 24.93
N GLY A 153 -3.53 7.86 23.77
CA GLY A 153 -3.34 6.56 23.13
C GLY A 153 -1.88 6.31 22.83
N PHE A 154 -1.56 5.06 22.60
CA PHE A 154 -0.28 4.67 22.04
C PHE A 154 -0.52 3.55 21.01
N LEU A 155 0.32 3.52 19.98
CA LEU A 155 0.28 2.48 18.97
C LEU A 155 1.21 1.34 19.38
N CYS A 156 0.66 0.13 19.54
CA CYS A 156 1.44 -1.09 19.74
C CYS A 156 1.17 -2.06 18.59
N THR A 157 2.16 -2.91 18.30
CA THR A 157 2.04 -3.99 17.33
C THR A 157 2.28 -5.31 18.05
N SER A 158 1.40 -6.27 17.84
CA SER A 158 1.59 -7.64 18.30
C SER A 158 1.26 -8.62 17.17
N ILE A 159 2.01 -9.70 17.10
CA ILE A 159 1.75 -10.77 16.13
C ILE A 159 1.07 -11.90 16.88
N TRP A 160 -0.10 -12.28 16.40
CA TRP A 160 -0.89 -13.36 16.97
C TRP A 160 -1.01 -14.46 15.92
N ASP A 161 -0.68 -15.69 16.31
CA ASP A 161 -0.84 -16.87 15.45
C ASP A 161 -2.31 -17.32 15.46
N THR A 162 -3.16 -16.48 14.93
CA THR A 162 -4.61 -16.70 14.87
C THR A 162 -5.21 -15.98 13.66
N ASN A 163 -6.40 -16.44 13.29
CA ASN A 163 -7.21 -15.75 12.29
C ASN A 163 -7.96 -14.59 12.95
N TYR A 164 -7.96 -13.41 12.34
CA TYR A 164 -8.65 -12.20 12.82
C TYR A 164 -10.18 -12.21 12.57
N ARG A 165 -10.73 -13.33 12.14
CA ARG A 165 -12.15 -13.53 11.81
C ARG A 165 -12.97 -13.88 13.03
#